data_794e60f5c44a0e5f6db1ac303e6e25d0
#
_entry.id   794e60f5c44a0e5f6db1ac303e6e25d0
#
_cell.length_a   1.000
_cell.length_b   1.000
_cell.length_c   1.000
_cell.angle_alpha   90.00
_cell.angle_beta   90.00
_cell.angle_gamma   90.00
#
_symmetry.space_group_name_H-M   'P 1'
#
loop_
_entity.id
_entity.type
_entity.pdbx_description
1 polymer ?
#
loop_
_entity_poly.entity_id
_entity_poly.type
_entity_poly.pdbx_seq_one_letter_code
_entity_poly.pdbx_strand_id
1 'polypeptide(L)'
;MRIFLFFPFLLFGVSDEYAFRAVDPILPIDQLQFENDYSPLNAHTSGMSNIFYVKPLFRIDPNSFMPLYQGIRFQFQLLTTPHSSTTHATTNLGDTQWLDLFLWKGKWWEVGIGPMAIFPTALKTSTGQGKWQLGPAFGFLLQLNRTQLGLLAQNPISFAGNSHRPDQNYLLFQPYFFQHLDRGWYLIANPQWTLDWLHHNYKIPLNFGAGKIFGIGRQMFSVNLRAEGMAYESAHGYVPELTVQLLISFLFE
;
A
#
# COMPACT_ATOMS: atom_id res chain seq x y z
N MET A 1 -9.29 7.04 45.56
CA MET A 1 -9.74 5.73 45.04
C MET A 1 -10.11 5.95 43.58
N ARG A 2 -9.20 5.65 42.64
CA ARG A 2 -9.44 5.78 41.19
C ARG A 2 -10.04 4.46 40.72
N ILE A 3 -11.31 4.49 40.35
CA ILE A 3 -12.02 3.35 39.74
C ILE A 3 -11.55 3.32 38.26
N PHE A 4 -10.67 2.38 37.92
CA PHE A 4 -10.41 2.00 36.52
C PHE A 4 -11.62 1.16 36.08
N LEU A 5 -12.53 1.78 35.35
CA LEU A 5 -13.55 1.08 34.57
C LEU A 5 -12.86 0.33 33.44
N PHE A 6 -12.55 -0.94 33.69
CA PHE A 6 -12.24 -1.89 32.63
C PHE A 6 -13.55 -2.14 31.85
N PHE A 7 -13.74 -1.45 30.74
CA PHE A 7 -14.72 -1.89 29.74
C PHE A 7 -14.14 -3.15 29.10
N PRO A 8 -14.78 -4.32 29.24
CA PRO A 8 -14.43 -5.49 28.48
C PRO A 8 -14.87 -5.19 27.02
N PHE A 9 -13.92 -4.76 26.18
CA PHE A 9 -14.15 -4.77 24.74
C PHE A 9 -14.40 -6.24 24.37
N LEU A 10 -15.65 -6.57 24.03
CA LEU A 10 -16.02 -7.85 23.44
C LEU A 10 -15.32 -7.93 22.08
N LEU A 11 -14.15 -8.54 22.06
CA LEU A 11 -13.44 -8.89 20.82
C LEU A 11 -14.15 -10.12 20.26
N PHE A 12 -14.96 -9.92 19.24
CA PHE A 12 -15.59 -11.01 18.51
C PHE A 12 -14.54 -11.77 17.71
N GLY A 13 -14.67 -13.10 17.69
CA GLY A 13 -13.88 -13.95 16.81
C GLY A 13 -14.22 -13.65 15.36
N VAL A 14 -13.19 -13.49 14.54
CA VAL A 14 -13.30 -13.26 13.11
C VAL A 14 -13.29 -14.61 12.39
N SER A 15 -14.20 -14.83 11.43
CA SER A 15 -14.14 -16.03 10.58
C SER A 15 -12.90 -15.99 9.69
N ASP A 16 -12.36 -17.18 9.35
CA ASP A 16 -11.20 -17.26 8.47
C ASP A 16 -11.48 -16.59 7.10
N GLU A 17 -12.67 -16.80 6.55
CA GLU A 17 -13.07 -16.18 5.27
C GLU A 17 -13.05 -14.66 5.31
N TYR A 18 -13.59 -14.07 6.39
CA TYR A 18 -13.56 -12.63 6.58
C TYR A 18 -12.11 -12.12 6.73
N ALA A 19 -11.30 -12.85 7.50
CA ALA A 19 -9.90 -12.49 7.70
C ALA A 19 -9.12 -12.47 6.39
N PHE A 20 -9.37 -13.43 5.49
CA PHE A 20 -8.72 -13.48 4.17
C PHE A 20 -9.11 -12.27 3.32
N ARG A 21 -10.40 -11.94 3.26
CA ARG A 21 -10.91 -10.79 2.49
C ARG A 21 -10.45 -9.44 3.05
N ALA A 22 -10.28 -9.35 4.36
CA ALA A 22 -9.88 -8.11 5.03
C ALA A 22 -8.45 -7.66 4.69
N VAL A 23 -7.56 -8.58 4.35
CA VAL A 23 -6.16 -8.29 3.98
C VAL A 23 -5.85 -8.60 2.52
N ASP A 24 -6.85 -8.99 1.72
CA ASP A 24 -6.70 -9.24 0.30
C ASP A 24 -6.17 -7.97 -0.41
N PRO A 25 -5.02 -8.05 -1.10
CA PRO A 25 -4.41 -6.87 -1.69
C PRO A 25 -5.02 -6.42 -3.02
N ILE A 26 -5.81 -7.28 -3.68
CA ILE A 26 -6.35 -7.04 -5.02
C ILE A 26 -7.88 -6.95 -5.07
N LEU A 27 -8.56 -7.70 -4.19
CA LEU A 27 -10.02 -7.68 -4.06
C LEU A 27 -10.46 -7.63 -2.59
N PRO A 28 -10.07 -6.60 -1.83
CA PRO A 28 -10.47 -6.49 -0.44
C PRO A 28 -11.98 -6.25 -0.30
N ILE A 29 -12.49 -6.39 0.91
CA ILE A 29 -13.76 -5.75 1.30
C ILE A 29 -13.59 -4.23 1.27
N ASP A 30 -14.69 -3.49 1.25
CA ASP A 30 -14.62 -2.03 1.32
C ASP A 30 -13.86 -1.58 2.57
N GLN A 31 -12.91 -0.68 2.41
CA GLN A 31 -12.11 -0.23 3.52
C GLN A 31 -11.51 1.16 3.33
N LEU A 32 -11.30 1.83 4.46
CA LEU A 32 -10.50 3.04 4.53
C LEU A 32 -9.24 2.76 5.33
N GLN A 33 -8.11 2.87 4.67
CA GLN A 33 -6.80 2.61 5.26
C GLN A 33 -6.06 3.91 5.57
N PHE A 34 -5.44 3.95 6.74
CA PHE A 34 -4.46 4.94 7.16
C PHE A 34 -3.13 4.23 7.39
N GLU A 35 -2.10 4.62 6.65
CA GLU A 35 -0.77 4.04 6.79
C GLU A 35 0.26 5.13 7.04
N ASN A 36 1.17 4.88 7.95
CA ASN A 36 2.29 5.75 8.24
C ASN A 36 3.60 5.00 8.10
N ASP A 37 4.42 5.44 7.15
CA ASP A 37 5.74 4.92 6.86
C ASP A 37 6.79 5.89 7.40
N TYR A 38 7.32 5.60 8.59
CA TYR A 38 8.32 6.43 9.25
C TYR A 38 9.71 5.85 9.05
N SER A 39 10.61 6.64 8.46
CA SER A 39 11.99 6.24 8.18
C SER A 39 12.95 7.13 8.99
N PRO A 40 13.44 6.63 10.13
CA PRO A 40 14.40 7.36 10.95
C PRO A 40 15.78 7.49 10.31
N LEU A 41 16.13 6.53 9.43
CA LEU A 41 17.43 6.43 8.77
C LEU A 41 17.25 6.46 7.26
N ASN A 42 17.95 7.38 6.59
CA ASN A 42 17.96 7.52 5.15
C ASN A 42 19.41 7.55 4.65
N ALA A 43 19.71 6.75 3.61
CA ALA A 43 20.97 6.82 2.92
C ALA A 43 21.11 8.15 2.17
N HIS A 44 22.33 8.62 2.00
CA HIS A 44 22.71 9.80 1.24
C HIS A 44 22.16 11.14 1.77
N THR A 45 21.56 11.16 2.97
CA THR A 45 21.07 12.38 3.60
C THR A 45 21.00 12.23 5.12
N SER A 46 20.87 13.34 5.82
CA SER A 46 20.59 13.36 7.24
C SER A 46 19.14 13.67 7.54
N GLY A 47 18.62 13.10 8.61
CA GLY A 47 17.27 13.35 9.06
C GLY A 47 16.27 12.25 8.65
N MET A 48 15.07 12.35 9.19
CA MET A 48 13.99 11.40 8.97
C MET A 48 13.20 11.75 7.72
N SER A 49 12.58 10.74 7.13
CA SER A 49 11.48 10.91 6.18
C SER A 49 10.21 10.24 6.69
N ASN A 50 9.07 10.70 6.23
CA ASN A 50 7.78 10.12 6.59
C ASN A 50 6.80 10.21 5.45
N ILE A 51 6.00 9.16 5.25
CA ILE A 51 4.89 9.19 4.31
C ILE A 51 3.64 8.74 5.05
N PHE A 52 2.64 9.60 5.07
CA PHE A 52 1.33 9.27 5.58
C PHE A 52 0.36 9.10 4.41
N TYR A 53 -0.29 7.94 4.35
CA TYR A 53 -1.25 7.61 3.31
C TYR A 53 -2.67 7.55 3.84
N VAL A 54 -3.60 7.98 2.99
CA VAL A 54 -5.04 7.70 3.11
C VAL A 54 -5.45 6.93 1.86
N LYS A 55 -5.93 5.70 2.04
CA LYS A 55 -6.23 4.77 0.95
C LYS A 55 -7.67 4.27 1.08
N PRO A 56 -8.66 4.90 0.44
CA PRO A 56 -9.97 4.28 0.26
C PRO A 56 -9.91 3.18 -0.79
N LEU A 57 -10.46 2.02 -0.46
CA LEU A 57 -10.58 0.85 -1.31
C LEU A 57 -12.05 0.47 -1.41
N PHE A 58 -12.51 0.23 -2.65
CA PHE A 58 -13.89 -0.13 -2.94
C PHE A 58 -13.94 -1.43 -3.73
N ARG A 59 -14.88 -2.28 -3.35
CA ARG A 59 -15.20 -3.49 -4.06
C ARG A 59 -16.53 -3.34 -4.77
N ILE A 60 -16.58 -3.73 -6.02
CA ILE A 60 -17.81 -3.86 -6.78
C ILE A 60 -18.00 -5.33 -7.13
N ASP A 61 -19.11 -5.91 -6.68
CA ASP A 61 -19.47 -7.28 -7.00
C ASP A 61 -20.07 -7.39 -8.41
N PRO A 62 -19.96 -8.55 -9.07
CA PRO A 62 -20.54 -8.77 -10.38
C PRO A 62 -22.03 -8.43 -10.42
N ASN A 63 -22.45 -7.81 -11.51
CA ASN A 63 -23.85 -7.46 -11.76
C ASN A 63 -24.19 -7.71 -13.23
N SER A 64 -25.44 -7.46 -13.63
CA SER A 64 -25.90 -7.73 -15.00
C SER A 64 -25.18 -6.92 -16.09
N PHE A 65 -24.62 -5.76 -15.74
CA PHE A 65 -23.87 -4.90 -16.64
C PHE A 65 -22.38 -5.26 -16.69
N MET A 66 -21.81 -5.59 -15.53
CA MET A 66 -20.39 -5.94 -15.37
C MET A 66 -20.30 -7.30 -14.66
N PRO A 67 -20.02 -8.41 -15.39
CA PRO A 67 -20.00 -9.76 -14.82
C PRO A 67 -18.66 -10.11 -14.14
N LEU A 68 -17.81 -9.14 -13.87
CA LEU A 68 -16.53 -9.29 -13.17
C LEU A 68 -16.57 -8.57 -11.83
N TYR A 69 -15.79 -9.05 -10.89
CA TYR A 69 -15.45 -8.27 -9.71
C TYR A 69 -14.59 -7.08 -10.12
N GLN A 70 -14.71 -5.97 -9.39
CA GLN A 70 -13.88 -4.80 -9.62
C GLN A 70 -13.34 -4.32 -8.27
N GLY A 71 -12.03 -4.07 -8.21
CA GLY A 71 -11.34 -3.52 -7.05
C GLY A 71 -10.75 -2.15 -7.38
N ILE A 72 -11.28 -1.10 -6.76
CA ILE A 72 -10.84 0.28 -6.99
C ILE A 72 -10.07 0.75 -5.75
N ARG A 73 -8.90 1.33 -5.95
CA ARG A 73 -8.08 1.92 -4.89
C ARG A 73 -7.63 3.32 -5.28
N PHE A 74 -7.85 4.26 -4.39
CA PHE A 74 -7.15 5.54 -4.41
C PHE A 74 -6.07 5.56 -3.32
N GLN A 75 -5.02 6.32 -3.56
CA GLN A 75 -3.96 6.54 -2.59
C GLN A 75 -3.58 8.01 -2.60
N PHE A 76 -3.88 8.69 -1.50
CA PHE A 76 -3.46 10.05 -1.23
C PHE A 76 -2.28 10.00 -0.27
N GLN A 77 -1.31 10.88 -0.44
CA GLN A 77 -0.09 10.85 0.37
C GLN A 77 0.34 12.23 0.84
N LEU A 78 0.81 12.28 2.07
CA LEU A 78 1.47 13.43 2.69
C LEU A 78 2.91 13.03 2.96
N LEU A 79 3.85 13.65 2.24
CA LEU A 79 5.27 13.31 2.32
C LEU A 79 6.02 14.34 3.14
N THR A 80 6.85 13.88 4.07
CA THR A 80 7.92 14.65 4.72
C THR A 80 9.25 14.20 4.13
N THR A 81 9.89 15.07 3.37
CA THR A 81 11.23 14.81 2.82
C THR A 81 12.29 15.18 3.83
N PRO A 82 13.42 14.45 3.91
CA PRO A 82 14.49 14.76 4.84
C PRO A 82 15.21 16.06 4.46
N HIS A 83 15.95 16.60 5.40
CA HIS A 83 16.87 17.72 5.15
C HIS A 83 18.07 17.21 4.33
N SER A 84 18.46 17.97 3.31
CA SER A 84 19.70 17.73 2.56
C SER A 84 20.59 18.97 2.57
N SER A 85 21.80 18.88 2.07
CA SER A 85 22.73 20.02 1.96
C SER A 85 22.18 21.18 1.13
N THR A 86 21.20 20.90 0.25
CA THR A 86 20.61 21.86 -0.69
C THR A 86 19.14 22.17 -0.44
N THR A 87 18.44 21.38 0.41
CA THR A 87 17.00 21.53 0.63
C THR A 87 16.64 21.35 2.11
N HIS A 88 15.75 22.20 2.59
CA HIS A 88 15.16 22.03 3.92
C HIS A 88 14.14 20.90 3.92
N ALA A 89 13.99 20.24 5.07
CA ALA A 89 12.91 19.29 5.29
C ALA A 89 11.56 19.98 5.00
N THR A 90 10.69 19.32 4.27
CA THR A 90 9.38 19.87 3.90
C THR A 90 8.31 18.79 3.94
N THR A 91 7.12 19.17 4.44
CA THR A 91 5.95 18.32 4.45
C THR A 91 4.91 18.89 3.50
N ASN A 92 4.50 18.12 2.49
CA ASN A 92 3.48 18.52 1.52
C ASN A 92 2.74 17.31 0.95
N LEU A 93 1.58 17.60 0.35
CA LEU A 93 0.86 16.61 -0.44
C LEU A 93 1.72 16.10 -1.59
N GLY A 94 1.67 14.80 -1.82
CA GLY A 94 2.28 14.13 -2.94
C GLY A 94 1.31 13.89 -4.09
N ASP A 95 1.75 13.12 -5.06
CA ASP A 95 0.92 12.74 -6.20
C ASP A 95 -0.12 11.69 -5.77
N THR A 96 -1.34 11.83 -6.28
CA THR A 96 -2.42 10.88 -6.04
C THR A 96 -2.30 9.71 -7.00
N GLN A 97 -2.49 8.47 -6.48
CA GLN A 97 -2.54 7.27 -7.30
C GLN A 97 -3.96 6.71 -7.34
N TRP A 98 -4.30 6.12 -8.47
CA TRP A 98 -5.54 5.39 -8.70
C TRP A 98 -5.22 4.05 -9.35
N LEU A 99 -5.91 3.01 -8.91
CA LEU A 99 -5.83 1.66 -9.44
C LEU A 99 -7.25 1.13 -9.59
N ASP A 100 -7.52 0.47 -10.70
CA ASP A 100 -8.79 -0.20 -10.97
C ASP A 100 -8.49 -1.57 -11.59
N LEU A 101 -8.86 -2.64 -10.89
CA LEU A 101 -8.66 -4.01 -11.34
C LEU A 101 -9.99 -4.69 -11.62
N PHE A 102 -10.13 -5.26 -12.80
CA PHE A 102 -11.20 -6.20 -13.15
C PHE A 102 -10.72 -7.61 -12.88
N LEU A 103 -11.47 -8.36 -12.06
CA LEU A 103 -10.98 -9.60 -11.47
C LEU A 103 -11.84 -10.79 -11.83
N TRP A 104 -11.15 -11.88 -12.13
CA TRP A 104 -11.69 -13.24 -12.16
C TRP A 104 -11.30 -13.92 -10.85
N LYS A 105 -12.27 -14.58 -10.24
CA LYS A 105 -12.10 -15.27 -8.96
C LYS A 105 -12.49 -16.73 -9.07
N GLY A 106 -11.58 -17.61 -8.70
CA GLY A 106 -11.83 -19.02 -8.47
C GLY A 106 -11.95 -19.36 -6.98
N LYS A 107 -11.99 -20.65 -6.68
CA LYS A 107 -12.12 -21.11 -5.28
C LYS A 107 -10.90 -20.76 -4.43
N TRP A 108 -9.71 -20.74 -5.02
CA TRP A 108 -8.42 -20.61 -4.34
C TRP A 108 -7.45 -19.66 -5.06
N TRP A 109 -7.92 -18.95 -6.05
CA TRP A 109 -7.12 -17.99 -6.81
C TRP A 109 -7.94 -16.78 -7.25
N GLU A 110 -7.26 -15.67 -7.42
CA GLU A 110 -7.78 -14.45 -8.01
C GLU A 110 -6.76 -13.90 -9.00
N VAL A 111 -7.24 -13.40 -10.13
CA VAL A 111 -6.44 -12.73 -11.16
C VAL A 111 -7.15 -11.45 -11.56
N GLY A 112 -6.41 -10.36 -11.57
CA GLY A 112 -6.94 -9.05 -11.97
C GLY A 112 -6.05 -8.36 -12.98
N ILE A 113 -6.68 -7.65 -13.92
CA ILE A 113 -6.01 -6.74 -14.84
C ILE A 113 -6.79 -5.43 -14.88
N GLY A 114 -6.08 -4.33 -15.13
CA GLY A 114 -6.75 -3.05 -15.29
C GLY A 114 -5.80 -1.88 -15.43
N PRO A 115 -6.32 -0.66 -15.47
CA PRO A 115 -5.50 0.53 -15.51
C PRO A 115 -5.05 0.98 -14.13
N MET A 116 -3.92 1.69 -14.11
CA MET A 116 -3.50 2.52 -13.00
C MET A 116 -3.11 3.90 -13.51
N ALA A 117 -3.28 4.92 -12.68
CA ALA A 117 -2.88 6.28 -13.01
C ALA A 117 -2.21 6.98 -11.82
N ILE A 118 -1.32 7.93 -12.13
CA ILE A 118 -0.75 8.87 -11.16
C ILE A 118 -1.08 10.29 -11.64
N PHE A 119 -1.70 11.06 -10.75
CA PHE A 119 -2.09 12.44 -10.98
C PHE A 119 -1.09 13.37 -10.32
N PRO A 120 -0.55 14.39 -11.01
CA PRO A 120 0.43 15.31 -10.45
C PRO A 120 -0.22 16.33 -9.49
N THR A 121 -0.76 15.84 -8.40
CA THR A 121 -1.44 16.64 -7.36
C THR A 121 -0.51 17.19 -6.30
N ALA A 122 0.78 16.86 -6.36
CA ALA A 122 1.78 17.35 -5.42
C ALA A 122 1.90 18.88 -5.46
N LEU A 123 1.94 19.50 -4.29
CA LEU A 123 2.04 20.95 -4.17
C LEU A 123 3.47 21.48 -4.34
N LYS A 124 4.49 20.60 -4.22
CA LYS A 124 5.90 20.96 -4.37
C LYS A 124 6.65 19.93 -5.22
N THR A 125 7.68 20.42 -5.88
CA THR A 125 8.56 19.59 -6.73
C THR A 125 9.31 18.51 -5.95
N SER A 126 9.52 18.71 -4.66
CA SER A 126 10.18 17.72 -3.77
C SER A 126 9.26 16.58 -3.36
N THR A 127 7.94 16.69 -3.51
CA THR A 127 6.96 15.70 -3.06
C THR A 127 6.16 15.05 -4.18
N GLY A 128 6.45 15.39 -5.45
CA GLY A 128 5.78 14.80 -6.61
C GLY A 128 6.64 14.75 -7.86
N GLN A 129 6.19 13.98 -8.82
CA GLN A 129 6.88 13.77 -10.10
C GLN A 129 6.52 14.82 -11.15
N GLY A 130 5.36 15.50 -10.98
CA GLY A 130 4.89 16.56 -11.89
C GLY A 130 4.46 16.04 -13.26
N LYS A 131 4.16 14.76 -13.39
CA LYS A 131 3.76 14.05 -14.62
C LYS A 131 2.43 13.34 -14.44
N TRP A 132 1.57 13.45 -15.45
CA TRP A 132 0.43 12.59 -15.64
C TRP A 132 0.91 11.24 -16.13
N GLN A 133 0.54 10.17 -15.44
CA GLN A 133 0.96 8.83 -15.79
C GLN A 133 -0.24 7.91 -15.88
N LEU A 134 -0.19 7.01 -16.85
CA LEU A 134 -1.19 5.97 -17.06
C LEU A 134 -0.45 4.69 -17.45
N GLY A 135 -0.95 3.55 -17.03
CA GLY A 135 -0.34 2.28 -17.41
C GLY A 135 -1.15 1.07 -16.98
N PRO A 136 -0.70 -0.11 -17.37
CA PRO A 136 -1.34 -1.36 -17.00
C PRO A 136 -1.03 -1.74 -15.56
N ALA A 137 -1.95 -2.47 -14.95
CA ALA A 137 -1.78 -3.17 -13.69
C ALA A 137 -2.22 -4.62 -13.82
N PHE A 138 -1.54 -5.49 -13.09
CA PHE A 138 -1.81 -6.92 -13.00
C PHE A 138 -1.73 -7.35 -11.54
N GLY A 139 -2.75 -8.05 -11.06
CA GLY A 139 -2.83 -8.62 -9.74
C GLY A 139 -3.04 -10.13 -9.80
N PHE A 140 -2.41 -10.85 -8.89
CA PHE A 140 -2.59 -12.29 -8.73
C PHE A 140 -2.55 -12.66 -7.25
N LEU A 141 -3.46 -13.53 -6.80
CA LEU A 141 -3.51 -14.03 -5.45
C LEU A 141 -3.86 -15.52 -5.43
N LEU A 142 -3.14 -16.29 -4.64
CA LEU A 142 -3.42 -17.67 -4.29
C LEU A 142 -3.81 -17.78 -2.84
N GLN A 143 -4.90 -18.48 -2.56
CA GLN A 143 -5.36 -18.85 -1.22
C GLN A 143 -5.04 -20.32 -0.95
N LEU A 144 -4.05 -20.61 -0.13
CA LEU A 144 -3.60 -21.96 0.22
C LEU A 144 -3.83 -22.21 1.72
N ASN A 145 -4.98 -22.79 2.06
CA ASN A 145 -5.42 -22.92 3.46
C ASN A 145 -5.38 -21.58 4.19
N ARG A 146 -4.46 -21.41 5.13
CA ARG A 146 -4.24 -20.19 5.92
C ARG A 146 -3.14 -19.28 5.36
N THR A 147 -2.61 -19.59 4.19
CA THR A 147 -1.57 -18.81 3.54
C THR A 147 -2.14 -18.14 2.29
N GLN A 148 -1.87 -16.85 2.12
CA GLN A 148 -2.11 -16.12 0.87
C GLN A 148 -0.76 -15.72 0.28
N LEU A 149 -0.59 -16.03 -1.00
CA LEU A 149 0.59 -15.66 -1.80
C LEU A 149 0.11 -14.89 -3.03
N GLY A 150 0.73 -13.80 -3.32
CA GLY A 150 0.32 -13.03 -4.49
C GLY A 150 1.32 -11.99 -4.92
N LEU A 151 0.93 -11.23 -5.91
CA LEU A 151 1.68 -10.09 -6.40
C LEU A 151 0.75 -9.04 -7.00
N LEU A 152 1.20 -7.80 -6.98
CA LEU A 152 0.64 -6.70 -7.75
C LEU A 152 1.78 -6.04 -8.53
N ALA A 153 1.61 -5.96 -9.85
CA ALA A 153 2.52 -5.30 -10.77
C ALA A 153 1.81 -4.12 -11.41
N GLN A 154 2.43 -2.94 -11.41
CA GLN A 154 1.88 -1.71 -11.95
C GLN A 154 2.98 -0.98 -12.73
N ASN A 155 2.69 -0.53 -13.96
CA ASN A 155 3.67 0.16 -14.78
C ASN A 155 3.16 1.55 -15.19
N PRO A 156 3.33 2.57 -14.34
CA PRO A 156 3.00 3.95 -14.71
C PRO A 156 3.97 4.48 -15.77
N ILE A 157 3.41 5.04 -16.84
CA ILE A 157 4.12 5.65 -17.95
C ILE A 157 3.65 7.09 -18.11
N SER A 158 4.57 8.06 -18.09
CA SER A 158 4.21 9.45 -18.26
C SER A 158 3.81 9.75 -19.71
N PHE A 159 2.77 10.58 -19.90
CA PHE A 159 2.28 11.01 -21.21
C PHE A 159 2.06 12.52 -21.30
N ALA A 160 2.03 13.23 -20.18
CA ALA A 160 1.85 14.68 -20.11
C ALA A 160 2.42 15.25 -18.79
N GLY A 161 2.39 16.56 -18.64
CA GLY A 161 2.80 17.26 -17.42
C GLY A 161 3.95 18.24 -17.64
N ASN A 162 4.72 18.52 -16.59
CA ASN A 162 5.79 19.51 -16.63
C ASN A 162 6.97 19.03 -17.50
N SER A 163 7.29 19.75 -18.55
CA SER A 163 8.39 19.42 -19.49
C SER A 163 9.79 19.49 -18.88
N HIS A 164 9.96 20.22 -17.77
CA HIS A 164 11.23 20.32 -17.04
C HIS A 164 11.45 19.16 -16.05
N ARG A 165 10.50 18.24 -15.94
CA ARG A 165 10.59 17.04 -15.10
C ARG A 165 10.91 15.83 -15.97
N PRO A 166 11.72 14.88 -15.49
CA PRO A 166 12.05 13.67 -16.23
C PRO A 166 10.80 12.85 -16.52
N ASP A 167 10.79 12.20 -17.66
CA ASP A 167 9.76 11.24 -18.00
C ASP A 167 9.80 10.02 -17.06
N GLN A 168 8.67 9.39 -16.89
CA GLN A 168 8.49 8.27 -15.97
C GLN A 168 8.09 7.02 -16.74
N ASN A 169 8.77 5.92 -16.50
CA ASN A 169 8.41 4.58 -16.96
C ASN A 169 9.11 3.56 -16.07
N TYR A 170 8.40 3.04 -15.07
CA TYR A 170 8.96 2.12 -14.08
C TYR A 170 7.93 1.07 -13.68
N LEU A 171 8.41 -0.05 -13.16
CA LEU A 171 7.56 -1.08 -12.58
C LEU A 171 7.52 -0.93 -11.06
N LEU A 172 6.31 -0.82 -10.52
CA LEU A 172 6.01 -1.08 -9.12
C LEU A 172 5.64 -2.55 -9.01
N PHE A 173 6.45 -3.32 -8.33
CA PHE A 173 6.22 -4.75 -8.12
C PHE A 173 6.11 -5.04 -6.63
N GLN A 174 4.98 -5.60 -6.22
CA GLN A 174 4.68 -5.84 -4.81
C GLN A 174 4.30 -7.30 -4.62
N PRO A 175 5.24 -8.17 -4.19
CA PRO A 175 4.90 -9.52 -3.76
C PRO A 175 4.13 -9.47 -2.44
N TYR A 176 3.19 -10.40 -2.26
CA TYR A 176 2.40 -10.52 -1.04
C TYR A 176 2.57 -11.90 -0.43
N PHE A 177 2.79 -11.91 0.87
CA PHE A 177 2.73 -13.08 1.71
C PHE A 177 1.92 -12.75 2.96
N PHE A 178 0.87 -13.53 3.21
CA PHE A 178 0.12 -13.50 4.46
C PHE A 178 0.01 -14.91 5.02
N GLN A 179 0.29 -15.07 6.31
CA GLN A 179 0.04 -16.29 7.06
C GLN A 179 -0.99 -15.98 8.15
N HIS A 180 -2.21 -16.47 7.97
CA HIS A 180 -3.27 -16.31 8.95
C HIS A 180 -3.07 -17.26 10.12
N LEU A 181 -3.27 -16.74 11.31
CA LEU A 181 -3.15 -17.41 12.60
C LEU A 181 -4.51 -17.39 13.32
N ASP A 182 -4.59 -18.05 14.45
CA ASP A 182 -5.82 -18.06 15.23
C ASP A 182 -6.19 -16.69 15.78
N ARG A 183 -7.49 -16.48 16.01
CA ARG A 183 -8.06 -15.28 16.64
C ARG A 183 -7.79 -13.98 15.87
N GLY A 184 -7.73 -14.06 14.53
CA GLY A 184 -7.57 -12.91 13.65
C GLY A 184 -6.13 -12.37 13.56
N TRP A 185 -5.13 -13.02 14.14
CA TRP A 185 -3.73 -12.67 13.94
C TRP A 185 -3.25 -13.09 12.56
N TYR A 186 -2.28 -12.38 12.02
CA TYR A 186 -1.60 -12.75 10.78
C TYR A 186 -0.17 -12.21 10.74
N LEU A 187 0.68 -12.93 10.02
CA LEU A 187 2.00 -12.46 9.61
C LEU A 187 1.90 -11.91 8.19
N ILE A 188 2.72 -10.92 7.89
CA ILE A 188 2.68 -10.21 6.60
C ILE A 188 4.09 -9.89 6.11
N ALA A 189 4.30 -10.07 4.82
CA ALA A 189 5.39 -9.47 4.06
C ALA A 189 4.83 -9.00 2.72
N ASN A 190 5.00 -7.70 2.42
CA ASN A 190 4.46 -7.08 1.20
C ASN A 190 5.30 -5.88 0.75
N PRO A 191 6.62 -6.06 0.58
CA PRO A 191 7.48 -4.97 0.16
C PRO A 191 7.09 -4.47 -1.23
N GLN A 192 7.28 -3.18 -1.49
CA GLN A 192 7.07 -2.62 -2.82
C GLN A 192 8.41 -2.30 -3.48
N TRP A 193 8.73 -3.02 -4.53
CA TRP A 193 9.93 -2.79 -5.35
C TRP A 193 9.64 -1.74 -6.42
N THR A 194 10.60 -0.86 -6.64
CA THR A 194 10.56 0.09 -7.76
C THR A 194 11.71 -0.23 -8.72
N LEU A 195 11.35 -0.55 -9.95
CA LEU A 195 12.30 -0.90 -11.00
C LEU A 195 12.17 0.14 -12.13
N ASP A 196 12.93 1.23 -12.02
CA ASP A 196 12.97 2.29 -13.04
C ASP A 196 14.05 1.97 -14.06
N TRP A 197 13.60 1.35 -15.16
CA TRP A 197 14.49 1.00 -16.27
C TRP A 197 14.84 2.18 -17.18
N LEU A 198 14.10 3.28 -17.12
CA LEU A 198 14.39 4.48 -17.89
C LEU A 198 15.61 5.24 -17.34
N HIS A 199 15.73 5.30 -16.01
CA HIS A 199 16.82 6.01 -15.32
C HIS A 199 17.77 5.06 -14.59
N HIS A 200 17.57 3.74 -14.71
CA HIS A 200 18.36 2.71 -14.04
C HIS A 200 18.36 2.83 -12.50
N ASN A 201 17.23 3.31 -11.93
CA ASN A 201 17.04 3.48 -10.51
C ASN A 201 16.22 2.31 -9.93
N TYR A 202 16.86 1.49 -9.12
CA TYR A 202 16.23 0.31 -8.53
C TYR A 202 16.17 0.47 -7.01
N LYS A 203 15.00 0.16 -6.43
CA LYS A 203 14.77 0.11 -4.97
C LYS A 203 14.08 -1.21 -4.65
N ILE A 204 14.76 -2.07 -3.90
CA ILE A 204 14.28 -3.41 -3.57
C ILE A 204 14.31 -3.56 -2.04
N PRO A 205 13.32 -3.03 -1.32
CA PRO A 205 13.18 -3.27 0.11
C PRO A 205 12.69 -4.68 0.40
N LEU A 206 12.89 -5.12 1.64
CA LEU A 206 12.25 -6.30 2.23
C LEU A 206 11.55 -5.85 3.51
N ASN A 207 10.31 -6.29 3.70
CA ASN A 207 9.59 -6.03 4.92
C ASN A 207 8.98 -7.30 5.52
N PHE A 208 8.75 -7.24 6.82
CA PHE A 208 8.05 -8.27 7.55
C PHE A 208 7.36 -7.66 8.77
N GLY A 209 6.23 -8.23 9.12
CA GLY A 209 5.48 -7.78 10.29
C GLY A 209 4.36 -8.71 10.69
N ALA A 210 3.55 -8.21 11.62
CA ALA A 210 2.37 -8.90 12.11
C ALA A 210 1.20 -7.93 12.22
N GLY A 211 0.00 -8.49 12.12
CA GLY A 211 -1.23 -7.74 12.26
C GLY A 211 -2.32 -8.54 12.95
N LYS A 212 -3.41 -7.84 13.23
CA LYS A 212 -4.59 -8.41 13.85
C LYS A 212 -5.84 -7.79 13.27
N ILE A 213 -6.83 -8.65 12.97
CA ILE A 213 -8.18 -8.27 12.61
C ILE A 213 -9.06 -8.48 13.85
N PHE A 214 -9.87 -7.49 14.19
CA PHE A 214 -10.73 -7.52 15.36
C PHE A 214 -11.92 -6.58 15.22
N GLY A 215 -12.97 -6.84 15.98
CA GLY A 215 -14.16 -5.99 16.03
C GLY A 215 -14.24 -5.19 17.33
N ILE A 216 -14.73 -3.96 17.23
CA ILE A 216 -15.15 -3.13 18.36
C ILE A 216 -16.59 -2.70 18.12
N GLY A 217 -17.52 -3.27 18.87
CA GLY A 217 -18.95 -3.11 18.60
C GLY A 217 -19.32 -3.67 17.22
N ARG A 218 -19.81 -2.83 16.34
CA ARG A 218 -20.18 -3.21 14.96
C ARG A 218 -19.08 -2.93 13.94
N GLN A 219 -18.02 -2.23 14.33
CA GLN A 219 -16.96 -1.83 13.44
C GLN A 219 -15.83 -2.85 13.48
N MET A 220 -15.40 -3.31 12.30
CA MET A 220 -14.24 -4.18 12.13
C MET A 220 -13.00 -3.37 11.76
N PHE A 221 -11.86 -3.83 12.25
CA PHE A 221 -10.55 -3.21 12.06
C PHE A 221 -9.51 -4.25 11.65
N SER A 222 -8.54 -3.84 10.87
CA SER A 222 -7.26 -4.52 10.72
C SER A 222 -6.14 -3.54 11.09
N VAL A 223 -5.23 -3.98 11.93
CA VAL A 223 -4.04 -3.20 12.31
C VAL A 223 -2.81 -4.06 12.10
N ASN A 224 -1.80 -3.55 11.41
CA ASN A 224 -0.51 -4.21 11.31
C ASN A 224 0.67 -3.26 11.48
N LEU A 225 1.76 -3.82 11.97
CA LEU A 225 3.05 -3.17 12.14
C LEU A 225 4.09 -3.99 11.38
N ARG A 226 4.88 -3.31 10.54
CA ARG A 226 5.95 -3.92 9.74
C ARG A 226 7.24 -3.14 9.93
N ALA A 227 8.37 -3.85 9.86
CA ALA A 227 9.69 -3.25 9.69
C ALA A 227 10.15 -3.53 8.26
N GLU A 228 10.68 -2.51 7.60
CA GLU A 228 11.20 -2.59 6.24
C GLU A 228 12.65 -2.13 6.21
N GLY A 229 13.50 -2.89 5.56
CA GLY A 229 14.90 -2.57 5.31
C GLY A 229 15.21 -2.59 3.82
N MET A 230 16.13 -1.72 3.38
CA MET A 230 16.57 -1.69 1.99
C MET A 230 17.57 -2.83 1.74
N ALA A 231 17.20 -3.80 0.89
CA ALA A 231 18.06 -4.92 0.52
C ALA A 231 18.98 -4.58 -0.66
N TYR A 232 18.50 -3.78 -1.63
CA TYR A 232 19.28 -3.32 -2.77
C TYR A 232 18.77 -1.97 -3.26
N GLU A 233 19.70 -1.08 -3.59
CA GLU A 233 19.40 0.19 -4.22
C GLU A 233 20.47 0.57 -5.25
N SER A 234 20.05 1.28 -6.29
CA SER A 234 20.93 2.00 -7.21
C SER A 234 20.37 3.41 -7.51
N ALA A 235 19.52 3.89 -6.60
CA ALA A 235 18.81 5.16 -6.80
C ALA A 235 19.67 6.36 -6.44
N HIS A 236 19.47 7.47 -7.15
CA HIS A 236 20.00 8.77 -6.78
C HIS A 236 19.03 9.50 -5.84
N GLY A 237 19.56 10.21 -4.87
CA GLY A 237 18.78 10.92 -3.86
C GLY A 237 18.71 10.16 -2.54
N TYR A 238 17.81 10.56 -1.65
CA TYR A 238 17.65 9.85 -0.38
C TYR A 238 16.88 8.55 -0.57
N VAL A 239 17.29 7.53 0.17
CA VAL A 239 16.65 6.22 0.20
C VAL A 239 16.48 5.80 1.65
N PRO A 240 15.27 5.42 2.09
CA PRO A 240 15.06 4.88 3.42
C PRO A 240 15.85 3.59 3.63
N GLU A 241 16.75 3.56 4.64
CA GLU A 241 17.48 2.35 5.03
C GLU A 241 16.63 1.46 5.94
N LEU A 242 15.87 2.11 6.83
CA LEU A 242 14.95 1.46 7.76
C LEU A 242 13.64 2.24 7.79
N THR A 243 12.53 1.54 7.63
CA THR A 243 11.18 2.11 7.74
C THR A 243 10.34 1.30 8.71
N VAL A 244 9.64 1.97 9.59
CA VAL A 244 8.57 1.38 10.42
C VAL A 244 7.23 1.77 9.81
N GLN A 245 6.44 0.77 9.45
CA GLN A 245 5.15 0.94 8.76
C GLN A 245 4.01 0.51 9.69
N LEU A 246 3.11 1.44 9.99
CA LEU A 246 1.89 1.18 10.75
C LEU A 246 0.69 1.38 9.83
N LEU A 247 -0.12 0.33 9.65
CA LEU A 247 -1.37 0.38 8.90
C LEU A 247 -2.56 0.14 9.83
N ILE A 248 -3.57 0.99 9.71
CA ILE A 248 -4.88 0.85 10.35
C ILE A 248 -5.95 0.89 9.28
N SER A 249 -6.75 -0.18 9.17
CA SER A 249 -7.86 -0.28 8.22
C SER A 249 -9.19 -0.31 8.96
N PHE A 250 -10.12 0.54 8.55
CA PHE A 250 -11.54 0.45 8.89
C PHE A 250 -12.21 -0.38 7.80
N LEU A 251 -12.86 -1.48 8.18
CA LEU A 251 -13.43 -2.47 7.27
C LEU A 251 -14.95 -2.32 7.26
N PHE A 252 -15.55 -2.23 6.07
CA PHE A 252 -16.98 -2.03 5.88
C PHE A 252 -17.60 -3.24 5.15
N GLU A 253 -18.78 -3.70 5.62
CA GLU A 253 -19.64 -4.71 4.97
C GLU A 253 -21.06 -4.18 4.82
#